data_f6605f44ae77b3e168c17bb1c30d66fd
#
_entry.id   f6605f44ae77b3e168c17bb1c30d66fd
#
_cell.length_a   1.000
_cell.length_b   1.000
_cell.length_c   1.000
_cell.angle_alpha   90.00
_cell.angle_beta   90.00
_cell.angle_gamma   90.00
#
_symmetry.space_group_name_H-M   'P 1'
#
loop_
_entity.id
_entity.type
_entity.pdbx_description
1 polymer ?
#
loop_
_entity_poly.entity_id
_entity_poly.type
_entity_poly.pdbx_seq_one_letter_code
_entity_poly.pdbx_strand_id
1 'polypeptide(L)'
;MRNILFGLAAIALATICSCNGKKSADTETSAVTEEKDSMLYGLSCDGTNDSVIVFLPFENGVDPITYNIETAKRMGRIIGQPQIGDWVGVKINPEDSTEATMVVDLDQLKGTWTFEVRPTWKDATKMSRRALRRKLNEIPDSLKEAYLVPREYGFTLKRSSVASPVGYVMQN
;
A
#
# COMPACT_ATOMS: atom_id res chain seq x y z
N MET A 1 0.65 -53.45 -37.14
CA MET A 1 -0.76 -53.86 -37.33
C MET A 1 -1.57 -52.80 -36.61
N ARG A 2 -2.10 -51.86 -37.39
CA ARG A 2 -3.53 -51.79 -37.76
C ARG A 2 -4.42 -51.57 -36.51
N ASN A 3 -5.29 -50.62 -36.36
CA ASN A 3 -6.10 -49.74 -37.20
C ASN A 3 -6.64 -48.64 -36.30
N ILE A 4 -6.79 -47.36 -36.72
CA ILE A 4 -7.96 -46.80 -37.43
C ILE A 4 -9.23 -46.85 -36.53
N LEU A 5 -10.00 -45.85 -36.24
CA LEU A 5 -10.66 -44.77 -37.02
C LEU A 5 -11.67 -44.01 -36.17
N PHE A 6 -11.94 -42.81 -36.57
CA PHE A 6 -13.22 -42.05 -36.54
C PHE A 6 -13.79 -41.66 -35.15
N GLY A 7 -14.32 -40.53 -34.97
CA GLY A 7 -14.75 -39.43 -35.84
C GLY A 7 -15.74 -38.56 -35.14
N LEU A 8 -15.99 -37.47 -35.76
CA LEU A 8 -17.20 -36.63 -35.72
C LEU A 8 -17.27 -35.47 -34.73
N ALA A 9 -17.11 -34.38 -35.35
CA ALA A 9 -17.65 -33.07 -35.24
C ALA A 9 -19.05 -32.94 -34.58
N ALA A 10 -19.19 -31.94 -33.73
CA ALA A 10 -20.48 -31.30 -33.52
C ALA A 10 -20.28 -29.81 -33.47
N ILE A 11 -20.72 -29.17 -34.52
CA ILE A 11 -20.93 -27.75 -34.69
C ILE A 11 -22.15 -27.35 -33.85
N ALA A 12 -22.00 -26.40 -32.95
CA ALA A 12 -23.15 -25.76 -32.32
C ALA A 12 -23.08 -24.24 -32.51
N LEU A 13 -24.12 -23.75 -33.10
CA LEU A 13 -24.36 -22.43 -33.59
C LEU A 13 -24.23 -21.33 -32.52
N ALA A 14 -23.62 -20.26 -32.94
CA ALA A 14 -23.70 -18.95 -32.31
C ALA A 14 -25.12 -18.38 -32.44
N THR A 15 -25.72 -18.01 -31.33
CA THR A 15 -26.81 -17.04 -31.32
C THR A 15 -26.32 -15.74 -30.76
N ILE A 16 -26.14 -14.79 -31.65
CA ILE A 16 -25.92 -13.37 -31.36
C ILE A 16 -27.24 -12.78 -30.90
N CYS A 17 -27.34 -12.47 -29.61
CA CYS A 17 -28.38 -11.57 -29.10
C CYS A 17 -27.80 -10.17 -28.98
N SER A 18 -28.10 -9.36 -30.00
CA SER A 18 -27.93 -7.92 -29.97
C SER A 18 -29.00 -7.34 -29.06
N CYS A 19 -28.61 -6.73 -27.96
CA CYS A 19 -29.47 -5.81 -27.23
C CYS A 19 -28.75 -4.48 -27.05
N ASN A 20 -29.29 -3.55 -27.84
CA ASN A 20 -29.05 -2.12 -27.79
C ASN A 20 -29.62 -1.56 -26.48
N GLY A 21 -28.88 -0.78 -25.71
CA GLY A 21 -29.50 -0.03 -24.63
C GLY A 21 -28.58 0.52 -23.57
N LYS A 22 -28.32 1.82 -23.64
CA LYS A 22 -27.93 2.76 -22.56
C LYS A 22 -26.55 2.63 -21.97
N LYS A 23 -25.72 3.61 -22.29
CA LYS A 23 -24.53 4.01 -21.54
C LYS A 23 -24.90 4.28 -20.07
N SER A 24 -24.56 3.36 -19.20
CA SER A 24 -24.33 3.62 -17.80
C SER A 24 -22.85 3.94 -17.67
N ALA A 25 -22.55 5.04 -17.02
CA ALA A 25 -21.20 5.39 -16.64
C ALA A 25 -20.74 4.35 -15.63
N ASP A 26 -19.90 3.43 -16.06
CA ASP A 26 -19.20 2.53 -15.16
C ASP A 26 -18.20 3.36 -14.35
N THR A 27 -18.60 3.67 -13.13
CA THR A 27 -17.65 4.02 -12.07
C THR A 27 -16.82 2.77 -11.86
N GLU A 28 -15.62 2.74 -12.42
CA GLU A 28 -14.62 1.76 -12.05
C GLU A 28 -14.29 1.97 -10.56
N THR A 29 -15.04 1.32 -9.72
CA THR A 29 -14.62 1.03 -8.36
C THR A 29 -13.46 0.06 -8.50
N SER A 30 -12.25 0.58 -8.46
CA SER A 30 -11.05 -0.23 -8.28
C SER A 30 -11.28 -1.06 -7.01
N ALA A 31 -11.60 -2.32 -7.19
CA ALA A 31 -11.58 -3.28 -6.10
C ALA A 31 -10.16 -3.27 -5.58
N VAL A 32 -9.93 -2.58 -4.45
CA VAL A 32 -8.72 -2.75 -3.66
C VAL A 32 -8.77 -4.21 -3.24
N THR A 33 -7.99 -5.04 -3.91
CA THR A 33 -7.72 -6.39 -3.45
C THR A 33 -7.06 -6.20 -2.10
N GLU A 34 -7.75 -6.51 -1.01
CA GLU A 34 -7.16 -6.55 0.32
C GLU A 34 -6.05 -7.61 0.26
N GLU A 35 -4.82 -7.16 0.06
CA GLU A 35 -3.66 -8.00 0.22
C GLU A 35 -3.67 -8.47 1.66
N LYS A 36 -3.83 -9.77 1.88
CA LYS A 36 -3.84 -10.36 3.21
C LYS A 36 -2.56 -9.95 3.91
N ASP A 37 -2.69 -9.22 5.01
CA ASP A 37 -1.55 -8.82 5.82
C ASP A 37 -0.79 -10.08 6.26
N SER A 38 0.46 -10.20 5.84
CA SER A 38 1.33 -11.31 6.16
C SER A 38 2.33 -10.97 7.27
N MET A 39 2.11 -9.84 7.96
CA MET A 39 2.94 -9.45 9.09
C MET A 39 2.47 -10.15 10.38
N LEU A 40 3.43 -10.57 11.17
CA LEU A 40 3.22 -10.99 12.55
C LEU A 40 3.43 -9.80 13.48
N TYR A 41 2.59 -9.67 14.48
CA TYR A 41 2.65 -8.60 15.47
C TYR A 41 3.01 -9.14 16.84
N GLY A 42 3.86 -8.42 17.56
CA GLY A 42 4.34 -8.85 18.85
C GLY A 42 5.22 -7.81 19.55
N LEU A 43 5.98 -8.27 20.53
CA LEU A 43 6.92 -7.45 21.29
C LEU A 43 8.35 -7.73 20.87
N SER A 44 9.18 -6.69 20.81
CA SER A 44 10.63 -6.82 20.76
C SER A 44 11.13 -7.16 22.17
N CYS A 45 11.95 -8.20 22.28
CA CYS A 45 12.47 -8.70 23.54
C CYS A 45 13.96 -8.44 23.70
N ASP A 46 14.46 -8.76 24.90
CA ASP A 46 15.89 -8.70 25.19
C ASP A 46 16.69 -9.60 24.24
N GLY A 47 17.90 -9.17 23.88
CA GLY A 47 18.72 -9.82 22.86
C GLY A 47 18.55 -9.28 21.45
N THR A 48 17.55 -8.44 21.20
CA THR A 48 17.40 -7.72 19.92
C THR A 48 18.61 -6.81 19.70
N ASN A 49 19.18 -6.89 18.49
CA ASN A 49 20.36 -6.12 18.09
C ASN A 49 20.37 -5.86 16.57
N ASP A 50 21.49 -5.41 16.06
CA ASP A 50 21.67 -5.05 14.64
C ASP A 50 21.53 -6.21 13.64
N SER A 51 21.65 -7.45 14.08
CA SER A 51 21.62 -8.65 13.23
C SER A 51 20.43 -9.54 13.48
N VAL A 52 19.82 -9.44 14.66
CA VAL A 52 18.70 -10.29 15.05
C VAL A 52 17.62 -9.49 15.76
N ILE A 53 16.37 -9.90 15.58
CA ILE A 53 15.25 -9.49 16.42
C ILE A 53 14.76 -10.67 17.25
N VAL A 54 14.67 -10.47 18.56
CA VAL A 54 14.02 -11.41 19.47
C VAL A 54 12.57 -10.96 19.64
N PHE A 55 11.65 -11.76 19.14
CA PHE A 55 10.27 -11.40 18.91
C PHE A 55 9.32 -12.31 19.69
N LEU A 56 8.41 -11.74 20.46
CA LEU A 56 7.35 -12.46 21.15
C LEU A 56 6.01 -12.18 20.45
N PRO A 57 5.47 -13.13 19.68
CA PRO A 57 4.18 -12.95 18.98
C PRO A 57 3.03 -12.74 19.97
N PHE A 58 2.05 -11.88 19.61
CA PHE A 58 0.82 -11.74 20.38
C PHE A 58 -0.11 -12.95 20.18
N GLU A 59 -0.07 -13.55 18.99
CA GLU A 59 -0.82 -14.76 18.70
C GLU A 59 0.05 -15.98 18.91
N ASN A 60 -0.44 -16.91 19.73
CA ASN A 60 0.24 -18.20 20.02
C ASN A 60 1.66 -18.06 20.60
N GLY A 61 2.02 -16.88 21.12
CA GLY A 61 3.34 -16.61 21.67
C GLY A 61 3.46 -17.19 23.07
N VAL A 62 4.22 -18.27 23.21
CA VAL A 62 4.61 -18.81 24.51
C VAL A 62 6.06 -18.42 24.81
N ASP A 63 6.91 -18.50 23.80
CA ASP A 63 8.34 -18.20 23.91
C ASP A 63 8.78 -17.22 22.82
N PRO A 64 9.76 -16.34 23.13
CA PRO A 64 10.36 -15.47 22.14
C PRO A 64 11.07 -16.26 21.03
N ILE A 65 10.91 -15.80 19.80
CA ILE A 65 11.53 -16.38 18.61
C ILE A 65 12.59 -15.41 18.10
N THR A 66 13.74 -15.92 17.70
CA THR A 66 14.82 -15.10 17.16
C THR A 66 14.85 -15.20 15.64
N TYR A 67 14.79 -14.06 14.96
CA TYR A 67 14.89 -13.97 13.51
C TYR A 67 16.15 -13.18 13.12
N ASN A 68 16.83 -13.65 12.08
CA ASN A 68 17.90 -12.90 11.44
C ASN A 68 17.29 -11.73 10.65
N ILE A 69 17.84 -10.51 10.78
CA ILE A 69 17.37 -9.30 10.13
C ILE A 69 18.45 -8.62 9.25
N GLU A 70 19.60 -9.25 9.06
CA GLU A 70 20.70 -8.63 8.31
C GLU A 70 20.32 -8.29 6.86
N THR A 71 19.58 -9.17 6.19
CA THR A 71 19.10 -8.92 4.85
C THR A 71 18.09 -7.78 4.82
N ALA A 72 17.14 -7.76 5.77
CA ALA A 72 16.18 -6.68 5.91
C ALA A 72 16.87 -5.34 6.16
N LYS A 73 17.90 -5.32 7.02
CA LYS A 73 18.70 -4.13 7.31
C LYS A 73 19.44 -3.62 6.06
N ARG A 74 20.14 -4.51 5.35
CA ARG A 74 20.86 -4.18 4.13
C ARG A 74 19.94 -3.62 3.03
N MET A 75 18.70 -4.08 2.98
CA MET A 75 17.68 -3.61 2.05
C MET A 75 16.93 -2.36 2.51
N GLY A 76 17.24 -1.81 3.70
CA GLY A 76 16.53 -0.67 4.27
C GLY A 76 15.08 -0.98 4.64
N ARG A 77 14.78 -2.23 5.00
CA ARG A 77 13.44 -2.71 5.36
C ARG A 77 13.22 -2.81 6.87
N ILE A 78 14.08 -2.18 7.65
CA ILE A 78 13.88 -1.97 9.07
C ILE A 78 13.41 -0.54 9.24
N ILE A 79 12.19 -0.37 9.72
CA ILE A 79 11.54 0.93 9.91
C ILE A 79 11.48 1.19 11.43
N GLY A 80 12.18 2.22 11.86
CA GLY A 80 12.38 2.53 13.27
C GLY A 80 13.61 1.83 13.86
N GLN A 81 13.70 1.84 15.19
CA GLN A 81 14.76 1.22 15.97
C GLN A 81 14.13 0.44 17.12
N PRO A 82 13.72 -0.82 16.90
CA PRO A 82 13.03 -1.61 17.92
C PRO A 82 13.82 -1.68 19.23
N GLN A 83 13.21 -1.24 20.30
CA GLN A 83 13.72 -1.35 21.66
C GLN A 83 12.98 -2.47 22.40
N ILE A 84 13.54 -2.91 23.53
CA ILE A 84 12.90 -3.91 24.39
C ILE A 84 11.54 -3.38 24.86
N GLY A 85 10.50 -4.17 24.62
CA GLY A 85 9.11 -3.84 24.97
C GLY A 85 8.33 -3.08 23.91
N ASP A 86 8.96 -2.68 22.81
CA ASP A 86 8.26 -2.03 21.70
C ASP A 86 7.36 -3.00 20.96
N TRP A 87 6.24 -2.50 20.51
CA TRP A 87 5.38 -3.22 19.59
C TRP A 87 5.98 -3.19 18.20
N VAL A 88 6.17 -4.37 17.65
CA VAL A 88 6.80 -4.53 16.35
C VAL A 88 5.95 -5.40 15.42
N GLY A 89 6.01 -5.08 14.13
CA GLY A 89 5.54 -5.94 13.06
C GLY A 89 6.75 -6.62 12.39
N VAL A 90 6.66 -7.92 12.21
CA VAL A 90 7.72 -8.72 11.59
C VAL A 90 7.14 -9.49 10.40
N LYS A 91 7.75 -9.37 9.23
CA LYS A 91 7.43 -10.16 8.05
C LYS A 91 8.49 -11.23 7.87
N ILE A 92 8.09 -12.49 7.99
CA ILE A 92 8.98 -13.63 7.85
C ILE A 92 9.23 -13.92 6.37
N ASN A 93 10.44 -14.41 6.08
CA ASN A 93 10.78 -14.92 4.76
C ASN A 93 10.01 -16.24 4.51
N PRO A 94 9.19 -16.34 3.45
CA PRO A 94 8.44 -17.57 3.16
C PRO A 94 9.34 -18.75 2.78
N GLU A 95 10.58 -18.49 2.35
CA GLU A 95 11.56 -19.51 1.96
C GLU A 95 12.47 -19.92 3.13
N ASP A 96 12.63 -19.04 4.11
CA ASP A 96 13.44 -19.28 5.30
C ASP A 96 12.76 -18.71 6.55
N SER A 97 12.15 -19.61 7.33
CA SER A 97 11.41 -19.24 8.54
C SER A 97 12.28 -18.71 9.68
N THR A 98 13.60 -18.71 9.54
CA THR A 98 14.54 -18.15 10.52
C THR A 98 14.93 -16.71 10.21
N GLU A 99 14.51 -16.19 9.04
CA GLU A 99 14.83 -14.85 8.57
C GLU A 99 13.58 -13.96 8.51
N ALA A 100 13.72 -12.72 8.94
CA ALA A 100 12.70 -11.69 8.72
C ALA A 100 13.11 -10.80 7.54
N THR A 101 12.18 -10.61 6.62
CA THR A 101 12.38 -9.76 5.42
C THR A 101 12.02 -8.30 5.68
N MET A 102 11.30 -8.00 6.75
CA MET A 102 10.92 -6.66 7.15
C MET A 102 10.65 -6.60 8.66
N VAL A 103 11.05 -5.52 9.28
CA VAL A 103 10.73 -5.19 10.68
C VAL A 103 10.23 -3.76 10.77
N VAL A 104 9.15 -3.55 11.50
CA VAL A 104 8.52 -2.24 11.68
C VAL A 104 8.31 -1.99 13.15
N ASP A 105 8.89 -0.91 13.67
CA ASP A 105 8.64 -0.45 15.03
C ASP A 105 7.36 0.38 15.08
N LEU A 106 6.31 -0.21 15.60
CA LEU A 106 4.98 0.42 15.64
C LEU A 106 4.88 1.50 16.72
N ASP A 107 5.68 1.40 17.76
CA ASP A 107 5.69 2.40 18.82
C ASP A 107 6.33 3.71 18.35
N GLN A 108 7.34 3.66 17.51
CA GLN A 108 7.94 4.84 16.89
C GLN A 108 7.08 5.41 15.76
N LEU A 109 6.30 4.58 15.09
CA LEU A 109 5.41 5.04 14.02
C LEU A 109 4.09 5.61 14.51
N LYS A 110 3.76 5.46 15.81
CA LYS A 110 2.56 6.08 16.38
C LYS A 110 2.57 7.59 16.20
N GLY A 111 1.44 8.12 15.81
CA GLY A 111 1.27 9.56 15.67
C GLY A 111 0.46 9.94 14.45
N THR A 112 0.37 11.23 14.23
CA THR A 112 -0.26 11.79 13.04
C THR A 112 0.82 12.22 12.07
N TRP A 113 0.78 11.66 10.89
CA TRP A 113 1.70 11.93 9.80
C TRP A 113 0.98 12.76 8.75
N THR A 114 1.55 13.88 8.38
CA THR A 114 0.99 14.74 7.32
C THR A 114 2.00 14.92 6.19
N PHE A 115 1.50 15.09 4.99
CA PHE A 115 2.30 15.38 3.81
C PHE A 115 1.58 16.37 2.91
N GLU A 116 2.36 17.29 2.37
CA GLU A 116 1.86 18.31 1.46
C GLU A 116 1.72 17.73 0.04
N VAL A 117 0.52 17.79 -0.49
CA VAL A 117 0.26 17.46 -1.89
C VAL A 117 0.05 18.74 -2.67
N ARG A 118 0.95 19.02 -3.59
CA ARG A 118 0.79 20.11 -4.55
C ARG A 118 -0.06 19.65 -5.71
N PRO A 119 -1.13 20.39 -6.03
CA PRO A 119 -1.93 20.07 -7.17
C PRO A 119 -1.07 20.10 -8.43
N THR A 120 -1.07 19.02 -9.18
CA THR A 120 -0.40 18.95 -10.48
C THR A 120 -1.44 18.91 -11.56
N TRP A 121 -1.30 19.76 -12.58
CA TRP A 121 -2.17 19.68 -13.72
C TRP A 121 -1.80 18.48 -14.58
N LYS A 122 -2.81 17.69 -14.96
CA LYS A 122 -2.67 16.69 -16.01
C LYS A 122 -2.03 17.37 -17.22
N ASP A 123 -0.92 16.84 -17.69
CA ASP A 123 -0.14 17.37 -18.81
C ASP A 123 0.67 18.65 -18.58
N ALA A 124 0.76 19.17 -17.35
CA ALA A 124 1.60 20.35 -17.07
C ALA A 124 3.05 20.17 -17.55
N THR A 125 3.58 18.96 -17.44
CA THR A 125 4.95 18.61 -17.88
C THR A 125 5.11 18.64 -19.41
N LYS A 126 4.03 18.51 -20.15
CA LYS A 126 4.02 18.56 -21.63
C LYS A 126 3.76 19.95 -22.17
N MET A 127 3.44 20.92 -21.31
CA MET A 127 3.13 22.29 -21.70
C MET A 127 4.36 23.19 -21.66
N SER A 128 4.46 24.11 -22.63
CA SER A 128 5.41 25.19 -22.53
C SER A 128 5.01 26.16 -21.40
N ARG A 129 5.99 26.86 -20.82
CA ARG A 129 5.75 27.85 -19.75
C ARG A 129 4.70 28.90 -20.16
N ARG A 130 4.69 29.30 -21.44
CA ARG A 130 3.73 30.28 -21.96
C ARG A 130 2.30 29.71 -22.02
N ALA A 131 2.15 28.45 -22.46
CA ALA A 131 0.86 27.76 -22.50
C ALA A 131 0.31 27.53 -21.09
N LEU A 132 1.16 27.12 -20.14
CA LEU A 132 0.78 26.95 -18.74
C LEU A 132 0.30 28.28 -18.13
N ARG A 133 1.03 29.38 -18.33
CA ARG A 133 0.63 30.70 -17.82
C ARG A 133 -0.71 31.15 -18.41
N ARG A 134 -0.95 30.91 -19.69
CA ARG A 134 -2.23 31.25 -20.32
C ARG A 134 -3.38 30.47 -19.68
N LYS A 135 -3.21 29.15 -19.50
CA LYS A 135 -4.22 28.30 -18.83
C LYS A 135 -4.48 28.74 -17.40
N LEU A 136 -3.43 29.10 -16.64
CA LEU A 136 -3.57 29.64 -15.29
C LEU A 136 -4.39 30.92 -15.24
N ASN A 137 -4.25 31.79 -16.25
CA ASN A 137 -5.01 33.03 -16.33
C ASN A 137 -6.48 32.81 -16.77
N GLU A 138 -6.77 31.69 -17.43
CA GLU A 138 -8.13 31.31 -17.85
C GLU A 138 -8.95 30.75 -16.67
N ILE A 139 -8.30 30.34 -15.56
CA ILE A 139 -9.00 29.87 -14.37
C ILE A 139 -9.58 31.07 -13.60
N PRO A 140 -10.89 31.02 -13.27
CA PRO A 140 -11.48 32.01 -12.36
C PRO A 140 -10.74 32.08 -11.04
N ASP A 141 -10.59 33.29 -10.46
CA ASP A 141 -9.84 33.47 -9.22
C ASP A 141 -10.41 32.64 -8.07
N SER A 142 -11.71 32.46 -8.01
CA SER A 142 -12.38 31.60 -7.03
C SER A 142 -11.97 30.13 -7.09
N LEU A 143 -11.50 29.66 -8.25
CA LEU A 143 -11.02 28.29 -8.42
C LEU A 143 -9.50 28.18 -8.33
N LYS A 144 -8.76 29.29 -8.46
CA LYS A 144 -7.31 29.28 -8.34
C LYS A 144 -6.85 28.77 -6.97
N GLU A 145 -7.52 29.18 -5.93
CA GLU A 145 -7.24 28.72 -4.56
C GLU A 145 -7.41 27.20 -4.46
N ALA A 146 -8.50 26.67 -5.00
CA ALA A 146 -8.76 25.23 -4.99
C ALA A 146 -7.74 24.40 -5.77
N TYR A 147 -7.16 24.96 -6.85
CA TYR A 147 -6.27 24.23 -7.75
C TYR A 147 -4.77 24.51 -7.56
N LEU A 148 -4.41 25.62 -6.91
CA LEU A 148 -3.02 26.04 -6.80
C LEU A 148 -2.47 26.01 -5.38
N VAL A 149 -3.33 25.98 -4.37
CA VAL A 149 -2.89 25.92 -2.98
C VAL A 149 -2.51 24.48 -2.63
N PRO A 150 -1.33 24.27 -2.07
CA PRO A 150 -0.94 22.98 -1.52
C PRO A 150 -1.92 22.53 -0.42
N ARG A 151 -2.18 21.25 -0.36
CA ARG A 151 -3.11 20.67 0.61
C ARG A 151 -2.38 19.64 1.46
N GLU A 152 -2.59 19.69 2.76
CA GLU A 152 -2.09 18.67 3.65
C GLU A 152 -3.07 17.48 3.71
N TYR A 153 -2.52 16.31 3.48
CA TYR A 153 -3.18 15.03 3.74
C TYR A 153 -2.42 14.33 4.84
N GLY A 154 -3.11 13.49 5.58
CA GLY A 154 -2.47 12.78 6.64
C GLY A 154 -3.19 11.51 7.03
N PHE A 155 -2.54 10.78 7.91
CA PHE A 155 -3.12 9.63 8.58
C PHE A 155 -2.61 9.59 10.03
N THR A 156 -3.43 9.05 10.90
CA THR A 156 -3.05 8.76 12.28
C THR A 156 -2.86 7.26 12.41
N LEU A 157 -1.66 6.85 12.81
CA LEU A 157 -1.34 5.47 13.14
C LEU A 157 -1.49 5.28 14.66
N LYS A 158 -2.32 4.32 15.04
CA LYS A 158 -2.54 3.92 16.42
C LYS A 158 -1.80 2.63 16.72
N ARG A 159 -1.59 2.34 18.01
CA ARG A 159 -0.96 1.10 18.49
C ARG A 159 -1.67 -0.18 17.99
N SER A 160 -2.94 -0.10 17.65
CA SER A 160 -3.72 -1.21 17.08
C SER A 160 -3.40 -1.53 15.62
N SER A 161 -2.34 -0.98 15.05
CA SER A 161 -1.96 -1.10 13.62
C SER A 161 -3.00 -0.55 12.64
N VAL A 162 -4.04 0.12 13.14
CA VAL A 162 -5.07 0.73 12.31
C VAL A 162 -4.64 2.15 11.93
N ALA A 163 -4.47 2.38 10.65
CA ALA A 163 -4.30 3.71 10.10
C ALA A 163 -5.69 4.34 9.84
N SER A 164 -5.93 5.49 10.44
CA SER A 164 -7.14 6.27 10.17
C SER A 164 -6.76 7.49 9.33
N PRO A 165 -7.40 7.74 8.18
CA PRO A 165 -7.13 8.95 7.43
C PRO A 165 -7.48 10.17 8.28
N VAL A 166 -6.58 11.13 8.33
CA VAL A 166 -6.89 12.45 8.84
C VAL A 166 -7.45 13.22 7.66
N GLY A 167 -8.67 13.68 7.79
CA GLY A 167 -9.33 14.43 6.74
C GLY A 167 -8.54 15.70 6.41
N TYR A 168 -8.80 16.20 5.25
CA TYR A 168 -8.37 17.42 4.68
C TYR A 168 -8.28 18.57 5.70
N VAL A 169 -7.09 18.92 6.13
CA VAL A 169 -6.87 20.08 6.98
C VAL A 169 -6.71 21.29 6.05
N MET A 170 -7.75 22.11 5.95
CA MET A 170 -7.57 23.47 5.42
C MET A 170 -6.76 24.23 6.44
N GLN A 171 -5.54 24.64 6.10
CA GLN A 171 -4.86 25.67 6.85
C GLN A 171 -5.60 26.98 6.62
N ASN A 172 -6.12 27.56 7.71
CA ASN A 172 -6.63 28.93 7.73
C ASN A 172 -5.49 29.92 7.71
#